data_f18d090526b55cedbc853e15c44c9537
#
_entry.id   f18d090526b55cedbc853e15c44c9537
#
_cell.length_a   1.000
_cell.length_b   1.000
_cell.length_c   1.000
_cell.angle_alpha   90.00
_cell.angle_beta   90.00
_cell.angle_gamma   90.00
#
_symmetry.space_group_name_H-M   'P 1'
#
loop_
_entity.id
_entity.type
_entity.pdbx_description
1 polymer ?
#
loop_
_entity_poly.entity_id
_entity_poly.type
_entity_poly.pdbx_seq_one_letter_code
_entity_poly.pdbx_strand_id
1 'polypeptide(L)'
;MGYVLDGEGLDGLVRELARDYLVFAPVRKVGAGRFTDVDQVIYDFVDNASQIELDAKSDYSFKELLTPLSQTLFYYTEDQVCEAGGIGAAGDPAREGDARDVLVLMRACDLHGVKRLDAMYLHNGPEDSFYKRIRDRVHFVLLGCPQTFEHCFCVDM
;
A
#
# COMPACT_ATOMS: atom_id res chain seq x y z
N MET A 1 13.19 11.78 -20.61
CA MET A 1 14.09 12.60 -19.78
C MET A 1 14.08 11.96 -18.42
N GLY A 2 15.24 11.57 -17.86
CA GLY A 2 15.34 10.97 -16.52
C GLY A 2 15.94 11.99 -15.54
N TYR A 3 15.60 11.86 -14.27
CA TYR A 3 16.17 12.64 -13.19
C TYR A 3 16.97 11.70 -12.28
N VAL A 4 18.06 12.22 -11.71
CA VAL A 4 18.84 11.52 -10.69
C VAL A 4 18.60 12.25 -9.38
N LEU A 5 18.15 11.51 -8.37
CA LEU A 5 17.96 12.01 -7.01
C LEU A 5 19.04 11.40 -6.11
N ASP A 6 19.65 12.21 -5.29
CA ASP A 6 20.41 11.76 -4.13
C ASP A 6 19.48 11.49 -2.94
N GLY A 7 20.03 11.09 -1.81
CA GLY A 7 19.25 10.77 -0.62
C GLY A 7 18.44 11.95 -0.08
N GLU A 8 18.99 13.18 -0.13
CA GLU A 8 18.29 14.39 0.31
C GLU A 8 17.15 14.75 -0.65
N GLY A 9 17.38 14.61 -1.95
CA GLY A 9 16.36 14.84 -2.98
C GLY A 9 15.20 13.83 -2.89
N LEU A 10 15.49 12.56 -2.60
CA LEU A 10 14.47 11.55 -2.37
C LEU A 10 13.66 11.84 -1.11
N ASP A 11 14.31 12.22 -0.01
CA ASP A 11 13.63 12.58 1.22
C ASP A 11 12.72 13.81 1.05
N GLY A 12 13.21 14.83 0.33
CA GLY A 12 12.41 16.00 -0.03
C GLY A 12 11.18 15.64 -0.85
N LEU A 13 11.35 14.76 -1.84
CA LEU A 13 10.23 14.26 -2.67
C LEU A 13 9.19 13.50 -1.83
N VAL A 14 9.63 12.58 -0.97
CA VAL A 14 8.70 11.79 -0.13
C VAL A 14 7.93 12.67 0.83
N ARG A 15 8.59 13.64 1.46
CA ARG A 15 7.94 14.62 2.34
C ARG A 15 6.92 15.50 1.62
N GLU A 16 7.23 15.88 0.39
CA GLU A 16 6.27 16.67 -0.42
C GLU A 16 5.05 15.85 -0.78
N LEU A 17 5.26 14.60 -1.22
CA LEU A 17 4.17 13.66 -1.51
C LEU A 17 3.33 13.36 -0.26
N ALA A 18 3.95 13.24 0.91
CA ALA A 18 3.26 12.95 2.17
C ALA A 18 2.32 14.09 2.65
N ARG A 19 2.38 15.28 2.05
CA ARG A 19 1.42 16.37 2.33
C ARG A 19 0.06 16.08 1.71
N ASP A 20 0.06 15.55 0.47
CA ASP A 20 -1.15 15.36 -0.31
C ASP A 20 -1.65 13.91 -0.29
N TYR A 21 -0.76 12.96 -0.01
CA TYR A 21 -1.02 11.53 -0.03
C TYR A 21 -0.61 10.86 1.28
N LEU A 22 -1.25 9.74 1.57
CA LEU A 22 -0.74 8.77 2.52
C LEU A 22 0.26 7.87 1.78
N VAL A 23 1.55 8.05 2.02
CA VAL A 23 2.59 7.27 1.33
C VAL A 23 2.74 5.91 2.02
N PHE A 24 2.50 4.83 1.27
CA PHE A 24 2.56 3.44 1.72
C PHE A 24 3.69 2.70 1.01
N ALA A 25 4.69 2.25 1.75
CA ALA A 25 5.94 1.77 1.21
C ALA A 25 6.48 0.56 1.99
N PRO A 26 7.40 -0.23 1.41
CA PRO A 26 8.10 -1.27 2.14
C PRO A 26 9.00 -0.67 3.23
N VAL A 27 8.87 -1.16 4.45
CA VAL A 27 9.60 -0.71 5.65
C VAL A 27 10.19 -1.92 6.36
N ARG A 28 11.43 -1.81 6.82
CA ARG A 28 12.06 -2.83 7.64
C ARG A 28 11.63 -2.68 9.10
N LYS A 29 11.03 -3.71 9.65
CA LYS A 29 10.66 -3.81 11.07
C LYS A 29 11.59 -4.81 11.75
N VAL A 30 12.37 -4.33 12.70
CA VAL A 30 13.32 -5.16 13.48
C VAL A 30 12.57 -5.99 14.48
N GLY A 31 12.82 -7.31 14.51
CA GLY A 31 12.23 -8.23 15.48
C GLY A 31 10.70 -8.36 15.38
N ALA A 32 10.09 -8.02 14.25
CA ALA A 32 8.64 -7.99 14.09
C ALA A 32 8.05 -9.25 13.44
N GLY A 33 8.81 -10.32 13.34
CA GLY A 33 8.35 -11.61 12.81
C GLY A 33 7.14 -12.15 13.56
N ARG A 34 6.11 -12.62 12.86
CA ARG A 34 4.87 -13.13 13.47
C ARG A 34 5.08 -14.28 14.44
N PHE A 35 6.14 -15.05 14.27
CA PHE A 35 6.39 -16.28 15.03
C PHE A 35 7.83 -16.35 15.58
N THR A 36 8.68 -15.42 15.23
CA THR A 36 10.10 -15.38 15.59
C THR A 36 10.57 -13.92 15.68
N ASP A 37 11.65 -13.64 16.39
CA ASP A 37 12.25 -12.32 16.52
C ASP A 37 13.14 -11.97 15.30
N VAL A 38 12.71 -12.36 14.08
CA VAL A 38 13.41 -11.99 12.85
C VAL A 38 12.93 -10.64 12.32
N ASP A 39 13.81 -9.95 11.62
CA ASP A 39 13.46 -8.75 10.90
C ASP A 39 12.54 -9.09 9.73
N GLN A 40 11.58 -8.23 9.48
CA GLN A 40 10.67 -8.33 8.35
C GLN A 40 10.62 -7.04 7.56
N VAL A 41 10.44 -7.17 6.25
CA VAL A 41 10.10 -6.05 5.38
C VAL A 41 8.62 -6.14 5.08
N ILE A 42 7.86 -5.21 5.63
CA ILE A 42 6.40 -5.13 5.47
C ILE A 42 6.02 -3.79 4.88
N TYR A 43 4.81 -3.69 4.35
CA TYR A 43 4.28 -2.38 3.93
C TYR A 43 3.74 -1.62 5.14
N ASP A 44 4.12 -0.33 5.23
CA ASP A 44 3.62 0.59 6.26
C ASP A 44 3.59 2.02 5.71
N PHE A 45 2.89 2.90 6.41
CA PHE A 45 2.86 4.32 6.05
C PHE A 45 4.16 5.00 6.47
N VAL A 46 4.65 5.87 5.58
CA VAL A 46 5.93 6.57 5.76
C VAL A 46 5.77 8.07 5.50
N ASP A 47 6.58 8.86 6.21
CA ASP A 47 6.61 10.33 6.07
C ASP A 47 7.95 10.84 5.52
N ASN A 48 8.95 9.97 5.43
CA ASN A 48 10.27 10.33 4.92
C ASN A 48 10.96 9.13 4.25
N ALA A 49 11.94 9.42 3.40
CA ALA A 49 12.63 8.40 2.60
C ALA A 49 13.47 7.42 3.42
N SER A 50 13.97 7.83 4.59
CA SER A 50 14.81 6.97 5.43
C SER A 50 14.09 5.77 6.02
N GLN A 51 12.74 5.78 6.01
CA GLN A 51 11.90 4.67 6.45
C GLN A 51 11.73 3.60 5.36
N ILE A 52 11.99 3.95 4.09
CA ILE A 52 11.69 3.10 2.95
C ILE A 52 12.81 2.08 2.74
N GLU A 53 12.46 0.81 2.68
CA GLU A 53 13.37 -0.26 2.30
C GLU A 53 13.40 -0.43 0.77
N LEU A 54 14.53 -0.04 0.15
CA LEU A 54 14.70 -0.08 -1.30
C LEU A 54 15.45 -1.33 -1.79
N ASP A 55 16.29 -1.92 -0.93
CA ASP A 55 17.23 -2.98 -1.31
C ASP A 55 16.67 -4.39 -1.09
N ALA A 56 15.66 -4.55 -0.24
CA ALA A 56 15.04 -5.83 0.02
C ALA A 56 13.61 -5.92 -0.56
N LYS A 57 13.18 -7.15 -0.80
CA LYS A 57 11.79 -7.44 -1.16
C LYS A 57 10.95 -7.53 0.11
N SER A 58 9.70 -7.06 0.03
CA SER A 58 8.75 -7.23 1.14
C SER A 58 8.36 -8.68 1.33
N ASP A 59 8.24 -9.10 2.59
CA ASP A 59 7.79 -10.44 2.98
C ASP A 59 6.28 -10.61 2.77
N TYR A 60 5.53 -9.50 2.87
CA TYR A 60 4.09 -9.45 2.65
C TYR A 60 3.73 -8.46 1.56
N SER A 61 2.63 -8.73 0.86
CA SER A 61 2.16 -7.87 -0.21
C SER A 61 1.37 -6.68 0.35
N PHE A 62 1.50 -5.51 -0.30
CA PHE A 62 0.67 -4.33 -0.02
C PHE A 62 -0.83 -4.57 -0.30
N LYS A 63 -1.21 -5.66 -0.94
CA LYS A 63 -2.60 -5.97 -1.34
C LYS A 63 -3.58 -6.05 -0.17
N GLU A 64 -3.09 -6.22 1.05
CA GLU A 64 -3.91 -6.08 2.26
C GLU A 64 -4.59 -4.70 2.36
N LEU A 65 -4.01 -3.66 1.75
CA LEU A 65 -4.63 -2.34 1.63
C LEU A 65 -5.89 -2.37 0.75
N LEU A 66 -5.86 -3.14 -0.36
CA LEU A 66 -6.97 -3.24 -1.32
C LEU A 66 -8.04 -4.25 -0.86
N THR A 67 -7.61 -5.30 -0.17
CA THR A 67 -8.47 -6.38 0.31
C THR A 67 -8.18 -6.64 1.79
N PRO A 68 -8.58 -5.73 2.68
CA PRO A 68 -8.33 -5.87 4.11
C PRO A 68 -9.04 -7.11 4.67
N LEU A 69 -8.41 -7.78 5.64
CA LEU A 69 -8.97 -8.97 6.31
C LEU A 69 -10.29 -8.68 7.03
N SER A 70 -10.45 -7.47 7.51
CA SER A 70 -11.70 -6.97 8.09
C SER A 70 -11.83 -5.48 7.78
N GLN A 71 -13.06 -5.03 7.60
CA GLN A 71 -13.37 -3.61 7.43
C GLN A 71 -14.68 -3.27 8.08
N THR A 72 -14.78 -2.08 8.63
CA THR A 72 -16.06 -1.54 9.10
C THR A 72 -16.86 -1.06 7.90
N LEU A 73 -18.04 -1.61 7.71
CA LEU A 73 -18.92 -1.22 6.61
C LEU A 73 -19.83 -0.06 7.00
N PHE A 74 -20.34 -0.08 8.21
CA PHE A 74 -21.20 0.94 8.76
C PHE A 74 -21.16 0.95 10.29
N TYR A 75 -21.48 2.08 10.86
CA TYR A 75 -21.79 2.24 12.28
C TYR A 75 -23.29 2.41 12.44
N TYR A 76 -23.85 1.88 13.50
CA TYR A 76 -25.26 2.06 13.78
C TYR A 76 -25.50 2.41 15.26
N THR A 77 -26.50 3.21 15.48
CA THR A 77 -27.15 3.45 16.78
C THR A 77 -28.61 3.02 16.67
N GLU A 78 -29.37 3.15 17.75
CA GLU A 78 -30.83 2.85 17.72
C GLU A 78 -31.58 3.71 16.71
N ASP A 79 -31.09 4.94 16.44
CA ASP A 79 -31.79 5.93 15.61
C ASP A 79 -31.11 6.17 14.25
N GLN A 80 -29.86 5.77 14.04
CA GLN A 80 -29.08 6.14 12.85
C GLN A 80 -28.17 5.03 12.37
N VAL A 81 -28.01 4.96 11.04
CA VAL A 81 -27.00 4.15 10.35
C VAL A 81 -26.11 5.09 9.55
N CYS A 82 -24.81 5.02 9.77
CA CYS A 82 -23.79 5.79 9.08
C CYS A 82 -22.81 4.86 8.38
N GLU A 83 -22.51 5.09 7.10
CA GLU A 83 -21.46 4.36 6.42
C GLU A 83 -20.08 4.69 7.03
N ALA A 84 -19.25 3.70 7.19
CA ALA A 84 -17.86 3.91 7.55
C ALA A 84 -17.14 4.51 6.34
N GLY A 85 -16.64 5.74 6.50
CA GLY A 85 -15.87 6.45 5.47
C GLY A 85 -14.38 6.32 5.71
N GLY A 86 -13.62 6.14 4.65
CA GLY A 86 -12.17 6.21 4.68
C GLY A 86 -11.45 4.92 4.25
N ILE A 87 -10.23 5.09 3.74
CA ILE A 87 -9.27 4.01 3.60
C ILE A 87 -8.56 3.90 4.95
N GLY A 88 -9.16 3.19 5.88
CA GLY A 88 -8.45 2.74 7.07
C GLY A 88 -7.54 1.59 6.66
N ALA A 89 -6.25 1.69 6.90
CA ALA A 89 -5.43 0.48 6.92
C ALA A 89 -6.06 -0.44 7.97
N ALA A 90 -6.25 -1.70 7.61
CA ALA A 90 -6.83 -2.69 8.50
C ALA A 90 -6.11 -2.60 9.86
N GLY A 91 -6.79 -2.04 10.86
CA GLY A 91 -6.32 -2.00 12.24
C GLY A 91 -5.66 -0.70 12.73
N ASP A 92 -5.56 0.36 11.94
CA ASP A 92 -5.08 1.66 12.47
C ASP A 92 -6.25 2.66 12.64
N PRO A 93 -6.83 2.75 13.85
CA PRO A 93 -7.93 3.69 14.14
C PRO A 93 -7.49 5.16 14.01
N ALA A 94 -6.19 5.47 14.05
CA ALA A 94 -5.68 6.83 13.92
C ALA A 94 -5.79 7.36 12.48
N ARG A 95 -6.01 6.47 11.49
CA ARG A 95 -6.15 6.82 10.07
C ARG A 95 -7.56 6.60 9.52
N GLU A 96 -8.46 6.14 10.35
CA GLU A 96 -9.88 6.04 10.00
C GLU A 96 -10.45 7.45 9.85
N GLY A 97 -10.89 7.77 8.61
CA GLY A 97 -11.41 9.09 8.27
C GLY A 97 -10.42 10.04 7.59
N ASP A 98 -9.16 9.65 7.36
CA ASP A 98 -8.24 10.45 6.54
C ASP A 98 -8.76 10.52 5.09
N ALA A 99 -8.96 11.75 4.62
CA ALA A 99 -9.52 12.00 3.29
C ALA A 99 -8.48 11.95 2.16
N ARG A 100 -7.18 11.86 2.50
CA ARG A 100 -6.11 11.79 1.48
C ARG A 100 -6.13 10.44 0.76
N ASP A 101 -5.75 10.47 -0.50
CA ASP A 101 -5.53 9.26 -1.28
C ASP A 101 -4.23 8.57 -0.86
N VAL A 102 -4.11 7.28 -1.15
CA VAL A 102 -2.93 6.49 -0.82
C VAL A 102 -2.01 6.38 -2.04
N LEU A 103 -0.74 6.68 -1.85
CA LEU A 103 0.31 6.48 -2.84
C LEU A 103 1.17 5.28 -2.44
N VAL A 104 1.05 4.18 -3.17
CA VAL A 104 1.76 2.93 -2.89
C VAL A 104 3.04 2.86 -3.71
N LEU A 105 4.17 2.75 -3.04
CA LEU A 105 5.47 2.48 -3.67
C LEU A 105 5.65 0.96 -3.77
N MET A 106 5.55 0.40 -4.98
CA MET A 106 5.56 -1.05 -5.16
C MET A 106 6.47 -1.53 -6.28
N ARG A 107 6.78 -2.81 -6.28
CA ARG A 107 7.53 -3.46 -7.35
C ARG A 107 6.61 -3.81 -8.53
N ALA A 108 7.17 -3.93 -9.73
CA ALA A 108 6.41 -4.21 -10.94
C ALA A 108 5.65 -5.55 -10.88
N CYS A 109 6.18 -6.57 -10.20
CA CYS A 109 5.46 -7.84 -9.99
C CYS A 109 4.14 -7.67 -9.22
N ASP A 110 4.06 -6.71 -8.31
CA ASP A 110 2.83 -6.41 -7.58
C ASP A 110 1.77 -5.75 -8.47
N LEU A 111 2.18 -4.98 -9.47
CA LEU A 111 1.24 -4.38 -10.44
C LEU A 111 0.47 -5.44 -11.22
N HIS A 112 1.11 -6.56 -11.58
CA HIS A 112 0.41 -7.69 -12.20
C HIS A 112 -0.63 -8.32 -11.26
N GLY A 113 -0.32 -8.34 -9.96
CA GLY A 113 -1.29 -8.75 -8.94
C GLY A 113 -2.50 -7.83 -8.87
N VAL A 114 -2.29 -6.51 -8.94
CA VAL A 114 -3.40 -5.52 -8.99
C VAL A 114 -4.25 -5.72 -10.23
N LYS A 115 -3.65 -5.86 -11.42
CA LYS A 115 -4.41 -6.11 -12.66
C LYS A 115 -5.31 -7.35 -12.55
N ARG A 116 -4.87 -8.39 -11.85
CA ARG A 116 -5.70 -9.59 -11.61
C ARG A 116 -6.83 -9.33 -10.62
N LEU A 117 -6.57 -8.55 -9.56
CA LEU A 117 -7.62 -8.14 -8.64
C LEU A 117 -8.65 -7.25 -9.33
N ASP A 118 -8.21 -6.26 -10.11
CA ASP A 118 -9.08 -5.40 -10.91
C ASP A 118 -9.96 -6.23 -11.87
N ALA A 119 -9.36 -7.20 -12.56
CA ALA A 119 -10.11 -8.10 -13.44
C ALA A 119 -11.15 -8.92 -12.68
N MET A 120 -10.83 -9.39 -11.47
CA MET A 120 -11.72 -10.21 -10.66
C MET A 120 -12.86 -9.41 -10.03
N TYR A 121 -12.55 -8.25 -9.43
CA TYR A 121 -13.51 -7.47 -8.66
C TYR A 121 -14.28 -6.42 -9.48
N LEU A 122 -13.69 -5.94 -10.59
CA LEU A 122 -14.29 -4.86 -11.39
C LEU A 122 -14.81 -5.33 -12.76
N HIS A 123 -14.28 -6.45 -13.29
CA HIS A 123 -14.56 -6.84 -14.67
C HIS A 123 -15.13 -8.25 -14.84
N ASN A 124 -15.30 -9.00 -13.76
CA ASN A 124 -15.82 -10.37 -13.80
C ASN A 124 -17.22 -10.45 -13.16
N GLY A 125 -18.19 -9.71 -13.72
CA GLY A 125 -19.55 -9.63 -13.22
C GLY A 125 -19.90 -8.24 -12.70
N PRO A 126 -20.84 -8.12 -11.73
CA PRO A 126 -21.11 -6.84 -11.07
C PRO A 126 -19.88 -6.34 -10.35
N GLU A 127 -19.60 -5.03 -10.47
CA GLU A 127 -18.47 -4.41 -9.77
C GLU A 127 -18.63 -4.55 -8.25
N ASP A 128 -17.56 -4.97 -7.57
CA ASP A 128 -17.50 -4.93 -6.11
C ASP A 128 -17.32 -3.48 -5.64
N SER A 129 -18.36 -2.93 -5.03
CA SER A 129 -18.40 -1.52 -4.62
C SER A 129 -17.39 -1.21 -3.51
N PHE A 130 -17.05 -2.16 -2.64
CA PHE A 130 -16.08 -1.96 -1.56
C PHE A 130 -14.66 -1.91 -2.12
N TYR A 131 -14.31 -2.89 -2.96
CA TYR A 131 -13.03 -2.89 -3.64
C TYR A 131 -12.85 -1.63 -4.49
N LYS A 132 -13.85 -1.28 -5.31
CA LYS A 132 -13.83 -0.10 -6.17
C LYS A 132 -13.56 1.18 -5.37
N ARG A 133 -14.26 1.38 -4.26
CA ARG A 133 -14.11 2.58 -3.40
C ARG A 133 -12.69 2.74 -2.89
N ILE A 134 -12.03 1.66 -2.48
CA ILE A 134 -10.64 1.69 -2.05
C ILE A 134 -9.72 1.89 -3.25
N ARG A 135 -9.95 1.13 -4.32
CA ARG A 135 -9.11 1.11 -5.52
C ARG A 135 -9.04 2.47 -6.23
N ASP A 136 -10.15 3.21 -6.27
CA ASP A 136 -10.25 4.53 -6.88
C ASP A 136 -9.39 5.59 -6.16
N ARG A 137 -9.02 5.34 -4.90
CA ARG A 137 -8.19 6.21 -4.07
C ARG A 137 -6.74 5.74 -3.92
N VAL A 138 -6.34 4.71 -4.65
CA VAL A 138 -4.98 4.15 -4.56
C VAL A 138 -4.23 4.41 -5.85
N HIS A 139 -3.12 5.13 -5.74
CA HIS A 139 -2.18 5.46 -6.80
C HIS A 139 -0.89 4.65 -6.63
N PHE A 140 -0.18 4.39 -7.74
CA PHE A 140 1.00 3.53 -7.71
C PHE A 140 2.24 4.24 -8.23
N VAL A 141 3.36 4.06 -7.52
CA VAL A 141 4.70 4.40 -7.96
C VAL A 141 5.52 3.12 -8.02
N LEU A 142 6.14 2.87 -9.18
CA LEU A 142 6.96 1.68 -9.36
C LEU A 142 8.38 1.90 -8.84
N LEU A 143 8.79 1.04 -7.92
CA LEU A 143 10.18 0.90 -7.49
C LEU A 143 10.90 -0.07 -8.41
N GLY A 144 12.00 0.36 -9.03
CA GLY A 144 12.90 -0.51 -9.77
C GLY A 144 13.53 -1.56 -8.83
N CYS A 145 13.82 -2.75 -9.35
CA CYS A 145 14.57 -3.75 -8.60
C CYS A 145 16.06 -3.55 -8.89
N PRO A 146 16.93 -3.33 -7.88
CA PRO A 146 18.38 -3.18 -8.10
C PRO A 146 19.01 -4.50 -8.58
N GLN A 147 18.41 -5.63 -8.20
CA GLN A 147 18.83 -6.98 -8.56
C GLN A 147 17.63 -7.93 -8.54
N THR A 148 17.82 -9.13 -9.04
CA THR A 148 16.85 -10.21 -8.86
C THR A 148 16.92 -10.70 -7.40
N PHE A 149 15.74 -10.81 -6.76
CA PHE A 149 15.64 -11.40 -5.43
C PHE A 149 15.37 -12.90 -5.53
N GLU A 150 15.66 -13.63 -4.45
CA GLU A 150 15.28 -15.03 -4.33
C GLU A 150 13.77 -15.21 -4.56
N HIS A 151 13.39 -16.22 -5.30
CA HIS A 151 12.00 -16.49 -5.70
C HIS A 151 11.33 -15.38 -6.54
N CYS A 152 12.11 -14.50 -7.21
CA CYS A 152 11.53 -13.59 -8.18
C CYS A 152 10.97 -14.34 -9.38
N PHE A 153 9.74 -13.99 -9.74
CA PHE A 153 9.06 -14.51 -10.90
C PHE A 153 8.50 -13.34 -11.72
N CYS A 154 9.39 -12.67 -12.46
CA CYS A 154 9.03 -11.57 -13.35
C CYS A 154 8.80 -12.14 -14.75
N VAL A 155 7.55 -12.15 -15.20
CA VAL A 155 7.16 -12.59 -16.54
C VAL A 155 6.59 -11.39 -17.27
N ASP A 156 7.15 -11.09 -18.42
CA ASP A 156 6.66 -10.10 -19.40
C ASP A 156 6.20 -8.76 -18.76
N MET A 157 7.17 -7.92 -18.47
CA MET A 157 6.92 -6.54 -18.04
C MET A 157 7.16 -5.56 -19.16
#